data_46b8f770c92ea8e0a417973c2a804a99
#
_entry.id   46b8f770c92ea8e0a417973c2a804a99
#
_cell.length_a   1.000
_cell.length_b   1.000
_cell.length_c   1.000
_cell.angle_alpha   90.00
_cell.angle_beta   90.00
_cell.angle_gamma   90.00
#
_symmetry.space_group_name_H-M   'P 1'
#
loop_
_entity.id
_entity.type
_entity.pdbx_description
1 polymer ?
#
loop_
_entity_poly.entity_id
_entity_poly.type
_entity_poly.pdbx_seq_one_letter_code
_entity_poly.pdbx_strand_id
1 'polypeptide(L)'
;IGKFVGIISPFLAGTLMAYLLYIPASRIEKKLLKSKKKFFKKRARGLSVFITFTFTILLIILLVNVILPVVTESIVELVNNFQNYWNTTISKLNELPEDSFFKSEKVIETIKEIGDNIKNIDLKKYINPEKITEYVKGALGVASGIFDVFVTIIVSVYILLQRTQIVEFFKNLTMAIFGEKTCKKI
;
A
#
# COMPACT_ATOMS: atom_id res chain seq x y z
N ILE A 1 12.30 5.88 22.16
CA ILE A 1 12.19 4.82 21.14
C ILE A 1 11.34 5.33 19.97
N GLY A 2 10.16 5.99 20.16
CA GLY A 2 9.29 6.45 19.09
C GLY A 2 9.93 7.43 18.09
N LYS A 3 10.77 8.37 18.55
CA LYS A 3 11.45 9.33 17.67
C LYS A 3 12.49 8.67 16.74
N PHE A 4 13.18 7.62 17.19
CA PHE A 4 14.15 6.87 16.37
C PHE A 4 13.43 6.07 15.27
N VAL A 5 12.28 5.47 15.58
CA VAL A 5 11.47 4.73 14.59
C VAL A 5 11.01 5.67 13.48
N GLY A 6 10.59 6.90 13.81
CA GLY A 6 10.19 7.91 12.81
C GLY A 6 11.32 8.28 11.84
N ILE A 7 12.55 8.40 12.33
CA ILE A 7 13.72 8.74 11.47
C ILE A 7 14.09 7.57 10.55
N ILE A 8 13.99 6.33 11.04
CA ILE A 8 14.40 5.13 10.28
C ILE A 8 13.31 4.70 9.28
N SER A 9 12.04 5.01 9.57
CA SER A 9 10.89 4.63 8.76
C SER A 9 11.04 4.94 7.26
N PRO A 10 11.40 6.16 6.81
CA PRO A 10 11.52 6.47 5.38
C PRO A 10 12.67 5.70 4.71
N PHE A 11 13.72 5.32 5.44
CA PHE A 11 14.80 4.50 4.90
C PHE A 11 14.37 3.05 4.68
N LEU A 12 13.63 2.47 5.63
CA LEU A 12 13.05 1.13 5.49
C LEU A 12 12.04 1.11 4.34
N ALA A 13 11.16 2.10 4.29
CA ALA A 13 10.19 2.25 3.20
C ALA A 13 10.90 2.41 1.84
N GLY A 14 11.95 3.23 1.76
CA GLY A 14 12.76 3.39 0.55
C GLY A 14 13.45 2.10 0.10
N THR A 15 13.95 1.32 1.04
CA THR A 15 14.55 0.01 0.76
C THR A 15 13.51 -0.98 0.23
N LEU A 16 12.33 -1.04 0.86
CA LEU A 16 11.22 -1.88 0.41
C LEU A 16 10.74 -1.47 -0.98
N MET A 17 10.59 -0.17 -1.21
CA MET A 17 10.20 0.39 -2.51
C MET A 17 11.24 0.07 -3.59
N ALA A 18 12.55 0.19 -3.28
CA ALA A 18 13.61 -0.20 -4.19
C ALA A 18 13.56 -1.69 -4.54
N TYR A 19 13.26 -2.55 -3.56
CA TYR A 19 13.11 -3.99 -3.79
C TYR A 19 11.93 -4.29 -4.72
N LEU A 20 10.77 -3.68 -4.50
CA LEU A 20 9.60 -3.86 -5.36
C LEU A 20 9.83 -3.36 -6.79
N LEU A 21 10.46 -2.20 -6.92
CA LEU A 21 10.72 -1.58 -8.23
C LEU A 21 11.95 -2.16 -8.95
N TYR A 22 12.74 -3.00 -8.29
CA TYR A 22 13.90 -3.66 -8.88
C TYR A 22 13.53 -4.50 -10.12
N ILE A 23 12.45 -5.27 -10.03
CA ILE A 23 12.02 -6.16 -11.12
C ILE A 23 11.68 -5.38 -12.40
N PRO A 24 10.75 -4.38 -12.37
CA PRO A 24 10.44 -3.59 -13.55
C PRO A 24 11.64 -2.77 -14.03
N ALA A 25 12.40 -2.14 -13.14
CA ALA A 25 13.59 -1.38 -13.49
C ALA A 25 14.63 -2.24 -14.22
N SER A 26 14.91 -3.43 -13.71
CA SER A 26 15.86 -4.37 -14.33
C SER A 26 15.39 -4.86 -15.70
N ARG A 27 14.08 -5.08 -15.89
CA ARG A 27 13.54 -5.47 -17.21
C ARG A 27 13.69 -4.34 -18.23
N ILE A 28 13.40 -3.11 -17.83
CA ILE A 28 13.57 -1.92 -18.70
C ILE A 28 15.05 -1.70 -19.02
N GLU A 29 15.94 -1.80 -18.02
CA GLU A 29 17.40 -1.68 -18.23
C GLU A 29 17.92 -2.69 -19.25
N LYS A 30 17.55 -3.97 -19.14
CA LYS A 30 17.92 -5.00 -20.11
C LYS A 30 17.44 -4.68 -21.54
N LYS A 31 16.25 -4.09 -21.69
CA LYS A 31 15.74 -3.63 -23.00
C LYS A 31 16.55 -2.45 -23.54
N LEU A 32 16.88 -1.48 -22.68
CA LEU A 32 17.68 -0.31 -23.07
C LEU A 32 19.11 -0.69 -23.48
N LEU A 33 19.72 -1.68 -22.80
CA LEU A 33 21.04 -2.21 -23.13
C LEU A 33 21.08 -2.89 -24.52
N LYS A 34 19.96 -3.46 -24.97
CA LYS A 34 19.81 -4.07 -26.30
C LYS A 34 19.58 -3.04 -27.41
N SER A 35 19.34 -1.78 -27.06
CA SER A 35 19.08 -0.72 -28.05
C SER A 35 20.31 -0.44 -28.92
N LYS A 36 20.09 -0.11 -30.20
CA LYS A 36 21.16 0.25 -31.16
C LYS A 36 21.77 1.62 -30.87
N LYS A 37 21.09 2.51 -30.12
CA LYS A 37 21.55 3.87 -29.82
C LYS A 37 22.52 3.89 -28.65
N LYS A 38 23.76 4.37 -28.85
CA LYS A 38 24.82 4.46 -27.82
C LYS A 38 24.39 5.25 -26.59
N PHE A 39 23.57 6.29 -26.75
CA PHE A 39 23.06 7.13 -25.65
C PHE A 39 22.26 6.32 -24.64
N PHE A 40 21.32 5.47 -25.09
CA PHE A 40 20.51 4.63 -24.21
C PHE A 40 21.35 3.56 -23.50
N LYS A 41 22.35 2.99 -24.19
CA LYS A 41 23.26 2.02 -23.54
C LYS A 41 24.06 2.64 -22.40
N LYS A 42 24.64 3.83 -22.61
CA LYS A 42 25.52 4.48 -21.63
C LYS A 42 24.75 4.90 -20.36
N ARG A 43 23.47 5.23 -20.49
CA ARG A 43 22.60 5.69 -19.39
C ARG A 43 21.46 4.74 -19.05
N ALA A 44 21.57 3.48 -19.48
CA ALA A 44 20.48 2.50 -19.37
C ALA A 44 19.92 2.36 -17.95
N ARG A 45 20.80 2.31 -16.94
CA ARG A 45 20.39 2.19 -15.53
C ARG A 45 19.63 3.42 -15.03
N GLY A 46 20.15 4.62 -15.25
CA GLY A 46 19.49 5.86 -14.83
C GLY A 46 18.14 6.05 -15.53
N LEU A 47 18.10 5.81 -16.85
CA LEU A 47 16.86 5.89 -17.62
C LEU A 47 15.84 4.83 -17.20
N SER A 48 16.26 3.61 -16.90
CA SER A 48 15.34 2.56 -16.45
C SER A 48 14.72 2.90 -15.11
N VAL A 49 15.50 3.42 -14.16
CA VAL A 49 14.99 3.87 -12.85
C VAL A 49 14.01 5.03 -13.05
N PHE A 50 14.37 6.05 -13.82
CA PHE A 50 13.49 7.19 -14.10
C PHE A 50 12.16 6.77 -14.74
N ILE A 51 12.20 5.94 -15.79
CA ILE A 51 11.00 5.43 -16.47
C ILE A 51 10.14 4.61 -15.49
N THR A 52 10.78 3.76 -14.67
CA THR A 52 10.07 2.94 -13.69
C THR A 52 9.34 3.80 -12.68
N PHE A 53 9.99 4.80 -12.10
CA PHE A 53 9.36 5.72 -11.13
C PHE A 53 8.23 6.52 -11.78
N THR A 54 8.45 7.09 -12.96
CA THR A 54 7.41 7.83 -13.68
C THR A 54 6.20 6.95 -13.97
N PHE A 55 6.42 5.74 -14.44
CA PHE A 55 5.34 4.79 -14.71
C PHE A 55 4.59 4.40 -13.43
N THR A 56 5.32 4.16 -12.33
CA THR A 56 4.72 3.82 -11.03
C THR A 56 3.87 4.95 -10.49
N ILE A 57 4.34 6.20 -10.58
CA ILE A 57 3.59 7.37 -10.14
C ILE A 57 2.30 7.52 -10.98
N LEU A 58 2.39 7.39 -12.31
CA LEU A 58 1.22 7.44 -13.19
C LEU A 58 0.23 6.31 -12.88
N LEU A 59 0.73 5.10 -12.61
CA LEU A 59 -0.09 3.96 -12.22
C LEU A 59 -0.83 4.22 -10.90
N ILE A 60 -0.15 4.77 -9.90
CA ILE A 60 -0.77 5.13 -8.61
C ILE A 60 -1.86 6.18 -8.80
N ILE A 61 -1.59 7.24 -9.57
CA ILE A 61 -2.57 8.28 -9.88
C ILE A 61 -3.80 7.67 -10.55
N LEU A 62 -3.60 6.78 -11.53
CA LEU A 62 -4.69 6.10 -12.23
C LEU A 62 -5.49 5.22 -11.26
N LEU A 63 -4.82 4.41 -10.44
CA LEU A 63 -5.48 3.56 -9.46
C LEU A 63 -6.31 4.37 -8.46
N VAL A 64 -5.76 5.46 -7.94
CA VAL A 64 -6.48 6.34 -7.01
C VAL A 64 -7.74 6.93 -7.68
N ASN A 65 -7.62 7.43 -8.91
CA ASN A 65 -8.75 8.02 -9.62
C ASN A 65 -9.85 7.01 -10.02
N VAL A 66 -9.50 5.74 -10.17
CA VAL A 66 -10.48 4.68 -10.49
C VAL A 66 -11.07 4.06 -9.22
N ILE A 67 -10.21 3.73 -8.25
CA ILE A 67 -10.64 2.97 -7.06
C ILE A 67 -11.43 3.86 -6.08
N LEU A 68 -10.98 5.11 -5.87
CA LEU A 68 -11.62 6.02 -4.91
C LEU A 68 -13.11 6.23 -5.21
N PRO A 69 -13.55 6.60 -6.43
CA PRO A 69 -14.98 6.77 -6.71
C PRO A 69 -15.75 5.46 -6.51
N VAL A 70 -15.25 4.32 -7.01
CA VAL A 70 -15.93 3.01 -6.86
C VAL A 70 -16.12 2.64 -5.40
N VAL A 71 -15.08 2.81 -4.56
CA VAL A 71 -15.18 2.54 -3.12
C VAL A 71 -16.17 3.49 -2.46
N THR A 72 -16.14 4.78 -2.82
CA THR A 72 -17.07 5.78 -2.25
C THR A 72 -18.51 5.46 -2.62
N GLU A 73 -18.79 5.15 -3.88
CA GLU A 73 -20.14 4.75 -4.34
C GLU A 73 -20.61 3.49 -3.62
N SER A 74 -19.77 2.46 -3.52
CA SER A 74 -20.10 1.20 -2.83
C SER A 74 -20.43 1.43 -1.35
N ILE A 75 -19.70 2.31 -0.66
CA ILE A 75 -19.96 2.64 0.74
C ILE A 75 -21.27 3.43 0.86
N VAL A 76 -21.51 4.40 0.00
CA VAL A 76 -22.76 5.18 -0.02
C VAL A 76 -23.96 4.27 -0.28
N GLU A 77 -23.85 3.35 -1.23
CA GLU A 77 -24.87 2.37 -1.54
C GLU A 77 -25.15 1.45 -0.34
N LEU A 78 -24.10 0.94 0.30
CA LEU A 78 -24.23 0.11 1.51
C LEU A 78 -24.97 0.87 2.61
N VAL A 79 -24.61 2.12 2.86
CA VAL A 79 -25.25 2.97 3.89
C VAL A 79 -26.72 3.23 3.56
N ASN A 80 -27.03 3.57 2.31
CA ASN A 80 -28.41 3.84 1.88
C ASN A 80 -29.30 2.58 1.93
N ASN A 81 -28.73 1.42 1.65
CA ASN A 81 -29.46 0.16 1.66
C ASN A 81 -29.34 -0.62 2.98
N PHE A 82 -28.59 -0.09 3.95
CA PHE A 82 -28.34 -0.79 5.22
C PHE A 82 -29.65 -1.25 5.89
N GLN A 83 -30.66 -0.38 5.93
CA GLN A 83 -31.97 -0.69 6.54
C GLN A 83 -32.64 -1.88 5.87
N ASN A 84 -32.57 -1.98 4.53
CA ASN A 84 -33.15 -3.07 3.77
C ASN A 84 -32.38 -4.37 4.02
N TYR A 85 -31.04 -4.32 4.00
CA TYR A 85 -30.20 -5.48 4.31
C TYR A 85 -30.42 -5.97 5.73
N TRP A 86 -30.54 -5.04 6.69
CA TRP A 86 -30.82 -5.34 8.07
C TRP A 86 -32.17 -6.03 8.27
N ASN A 87 -33.24 -5.47 7.72
CA ASN A 87 -34.58 -6.02 7.80
C ASN A 87 -34.63 -7.41 7.16
N THR A 88 -33.99 -7.61 6.01
CA THR A 88 -33.88 -8.90 5.35
C THR A 88 -33.15 -9.93 6.21
N THR A 89 -32.08 -9.52 6.88
CA THR A 89 -31.30 -10.38 7.78
C THR A 89 -32.13 -10.81 8.98
N ILE A 90 -32.84 -9.89 9.61
CA ILE A 90 -33.75 -10.19 10.74
C ILE A 90 -34.89 -11.10 10.31
N SER A 91 -35.50 -10.89 9.14
CA SER A 91 -36.55 -11.77 8.61
C SER A 91 -36.05 -13.20 8.43
N LYS A 92 -34.88 -13.34 7.77
CA LYS A 92 -34.27 -14.67 7.58
C LYS A 92 -33.87 -15.34 8.89
N LEU A 93 -33.45 -14.57 9.89
CA LEU A 93 -33.14 -15.10 11.22
C LEU A 93 -34.38 -15.65 11.91
N ASN A 94 -35.52 -14.99 11.76
CA ASN A 94 -36.81 -15.45 12.32
C ASN A 94 -37.35 -16.70 11.63
N GLU A 95 -36.98 -16.94 10.37
CA GLU A 95 -37.38 -18.13 9.59
C GLU A 95 -36.57 -19.38 9.96
N LEU A 96 -35.48 -19.26 10.73
CA LEU A 96 -34.66 -20.40 11.13
C LEU A 96 -35.41 -21.30 12.12
N PRO A 97 -35.11 -22.62 12.14
CA PRO A 97 -35.66 -23.57 13.12
C PRO A 97 -35.35 -23.12 14.55
N GLU A 98 -36.23 -23.48 15.49
CA GLU A 98 -36.10 -23.11 16.93
C GLU A 98 -34.77 -23.60 17.54
N ASP A 99 -34.25 -24.73 17.07
CA ASP A 99 -33.04 -25.39 17.57
C ASP A 99 -31.76 -24.72 17.01
N SER A 100 -31.89 -23.69 16.16
CA SER A 100 -30.73 -23.01 15.56
C SER A 100 -29.99 -22.19 16.61
N PHE A 101 -28.67 -22.35 16.68
CA PHE A 101 -27.80 -21.53 17.53
C PHE A 101 -27.99 -20.01 17.30
N PHE A 102 -28.30 -19.63 16.06
CA PHE A 102 -28.53 -18.22 15.70
C PHE A 102 -29.86 -17.66 16.21
N LYS A 103 -30.80 -18.52 16.64
CA LYS A 103 -32.09 -18.14 17.22
C LYS A 103 -32.04 -18.01 18.74
N SER A 104 -30.88 -18.24 19.36
CA SER A 104 -30.72 -18.05 20.79
C SER A 104 -30.93 -16.57 21.17
N GLU A 105 -31.62 -16.35 22.30
CA GLU A 105 -32.02 -15.02 22.80
C GLU A 105 -30.82 -14.05 22.84
N LYS A 106 -29.65 -14.52 23.32
CA LYS A 106 -28.43 -13.73 23.37
C LYS A 106 -27.92 -13.27 21.99
N VAL A 107 -28.00 -14.15 20.99
CA VAL A 107 -27.55 -13.82 19.62
C VAL A 107 -28.49 -12.80 18.99
N ILE A 108 -29.79 -12.97 19.14
CA ILE A 108 -30.79 -12.03 18.64
C ILE A 108 -30.65 -10.66 19.32
N GLU A 109 -30.43 -10.63 20.64
CA GLU A 109 -30.22 -9.39 21.39
C GLU A 109 -28.94 -8.67 20.91
N THR A 110 -27.82 -9.37 20.82
CA THR A 110 -26.56 -8.83 20.30
C THR A 110 -26.70 -8.28 18.88
N ILE A 111 -27.39 -9.02 18.02
CA ILE A 111 -27.63 -8.57 16.63
C ILE A 111 -28.47 -7.29 16.63
N LYS A 112 -29.54 -7.20 17.42
CA LYS A 112 -30.38 -6.00 17.52
C LYS A 112 -29.56 -4.80 18.04
N GLU A 113 -28.77 -5.01 19.10
CA GLU A 113 -27.89 -3.96 19.66
C GLU A 113 -26.90 -3.43 18.63
N ILE A 114 -26.27 -4.31 17.85
CA ILE A 114 -25.37 -3.92 16.75
C ILE A 114 -26.15 -3.09 15.69
N GLY A 115 -27.36 -3.53 15.33
CA GLY A 115 -28.20 -2.81 14.36
C GLY A 115 -28.59 -1.41 14.82
N ASP A 116 -28.96 -1.27 16.07
CA ASP A 116 -29.34 0.02 16.63
C ASP A 116 -28.13 0.95 16.80
N ASN A 117 -26.97 0.40 17.17
CA ASN A 117 -25.71 1.16 17.20
C ASN A 117 -25.32 1.68 15.82
N ILE A 118 -25.46 0.85 14.76
CA ILE A 118 -25.14 1.26 13.39
C ILE A 118 -26.15 2.30 12.86
N LYS A 119 -27.45 2.16 13.19
CA LYS A 119 -28.46 3.18 12.83
C LYS A 119 -28.16 4.55 13.41
N ASN A 120 -27.60 4.61 14.60
CA ASN A 120 -27.26 5.85 15.29
C ASN A 120 -25.93 6.45 14.81
N ILE A 121 -25.12 5.69 14.05
CA ILE A 121 -23.91 6.23 13.42
C ILE A 121 -24.33 6.98 12.16
N ASP A 122 -24.19 8.29 12.16
CA ASP A 122 -24.34 9.12 10.95
C ASP A 122 -23.13 8.86 10.02
N LEU A 123 -23.19 7.68 9.35
CA LEU A 123 -22.14 7.25 8.41
C LEU A 123 -21.96 8.26 7.28
N LYS A 124 -23.02 8.99 6.88
CA LYS A 124 -22.92 10.07 5.88
C LYS A 124 -21.99 11.18 6.31
N LYS A 125 -21.87 11.43 7.61
CA LYS A 125 -20.95 12.43 8.17
C LYS A 125 -19.48 12.02 8.04
N TYR A 126 -19.20 10.70 8.08
CA TYR A 126 -17.83 10.17 7.99
C TYR A 126 -17.41 9.82 6.55
N ILE A 127 -18.38 9.55 5.67
CA ILE A 127 -18.16 9.09 4.29
C ILE A 127 -18.46 10.22 3.28
N ASN A 128 -18.37 11.46 3.70
CA ASN A 128 -18.42 12.57 2.76
C ASN A 128 -17.20 12.50 1.82
N PRO A 129 -17.39 12.38 0.48
CA PRO A 129 -16.30 12.35 -0.51
C PRO A 129 -15.32 13.52 -0.36
N GLU A 130 -15.83 14.68 0.05
CA GLU A 130 -15.01 15.87 0.35
C GLU A 130 -14.08 15.60 1.54
N LYS A 131 -14.57 14.96 2.61
CA LYS A 131 -13.74 14.59 3.77
C LYS A 131 -12.73 13.50 3.46
N ILE A 132 -13.08 12.51 2.65
CA ILE A 132 -12.11 11.50 2.20
C ILE A 132 -10.98 12.19 1.43
N THR A 133 -11.33 13.13 0.55
CA THR A 133 -10.35 13.95 -0.18
C THR A 133 -9.53 14.81 0.78
N GLU A 134 -10.14 15.34 1.83
CA GLU A 134 -9.47 16.13 2.87
C GLU A 134 -8.54 15.26 3.74
N TYR A 135 -8.93 14.03 4.09
CA TYR A 135 -8.07 13.06 4.78
C TYR A 135 -6.88 12.64 3.92
N VAL A 136 -7.09 12.39 2.62
CA VAL A 136 -6.01 12.09 1.68
C VAL A 136 -5.09 13.30 1.52
N LYS A 137 -5.64 14.51 1.36
CA LYS A 137 -4.86 15.76 1.33
C LYS A 137 -4.18 16.03 2.67
N GLY A 138 -4.83 15.75 3.80
CA GLY A 138 -4.25 15.88 5.13
C GLY A 138 -3.10 14.91 5.36
N ALA A 139 -3.24 13.65 4.94
CA ALA A 139 -2.15 12.66 5.00
C ALA A 139 -0.95 13.05 4.11
N LEU A 140 -1.21 13.68 2.97
CA LEU A 140 -0.17 14.23 2.09
C LEU A 140 0.31 15.64 2.52
N GLY A 141 -0.52 16.38 3.26
CA GLY A 141 -0.28 17.78 3.64
C GLY A 141 0.45 17.99 4.96
N VAL A 142 0.70 16.94 5.74
CA VAL A 142 1.59 17.02 6.89
C VAL A 142 3.01 17.20 6.36
N ALA A 143 3.64 18.33 6.60
CA ALA A 143 4.97 18.66 6.09
C ALA A 143 6.02 17.58 6.37
N SER A 144 5.89 16.86 7.50
CA SER A 144 6.68 15.67 7.81
C SER A 144 6.42 14.52 6.82
N GLY A 145 5.18 14.26 6.44
CA GLY A 145 4.85 13.19 5.50
C GLY A 145 5.39 13.42 4.08
N ILE A 146 5.38 14.67 3.59
CA ILE A 146 5.98 15.02 2.29
C ILE A 146 7.50 14.81 2.33
N PHE A 147 8.15 15.21 3.43
CA PHE A 147 9.58 15.00 3.62
C PHE A 147 9.91 13.51 3.67
N ASP A 148 9.16 12.72 4.40
CA ASP A 148 9.35 11.27 4.50
C ASP A 148 9.16 10.56 3.14
N VAL A 149 8.16 10.96 2.36
CA VAL A 149 7.96 10.47 0.99
C VAL A 149 9.13 10.85 0.09
N PHE A 150 9.60 12.10 0.19
CA PHE A 150 10.76 12.58 -0.58
C PHE A 150 12.03 11.80 -0.24
N VAL A 151 12.34 11.61 1.05
CA VAL A 151 13.46 10.80 1.51
C VAL A 151 13.32 9.36 1.04
N THR A 152 12.12 8.76 1.16
CA THR A 152 11.83 7.41 0.68
C THR A 152 12.14 7.24 -0.81
N ILE A 153 11.73 8.19 -1.64
CA ILE A 153 12.01 8.18 -3.08
C ILE A 153 13.51 8.31 -3.34
N ILE A 154 14.19 9.25 -2.69
CA ILE A 154 15.65 9.44 -2.86
C ILE A 154 16.40 8.17 -2.48
N VAL A 155 16.10 7.58 -1.33
CA VAL A 155 16.73 6.34 -0.85
C VAL A 155 16.47 5.20 -1.83
N SER A 156 15.24 5.05 -2.31
CA SER A 156 14.88 4.02 -3.28
C SER A 156 15.62 4.18 -4.61
N VAL A 157 15.68 5.41 -5.15
CA VAL A 157 16.45 5.72 -6.37
C VAL A 157 17.94 5.41 -6.17
N TYR A 158 18.50 5.83 -5.04
CA TYR A 158 19.90 5.59 -4.71
C TYR A 158 20.24 4.09 -4.65
N ILE A 159 19.41 3.31 -3.96
CA ILE A 159 19.58 1.85 -3.86
C ILE A 159 19.50 1.19 -5.25
N LEU A 160 18.54 1.59 -6.08
CA LEU A 160 18.38 1.04 -7.43
C LEU A 160 19.57 1.39 -8.35
N LEU A 161 20.10 2.61 -8.23
CA LEU A 161 21.25 3.05 -9.01
C LEU A 161 22.54 2.36 -8.57
N GLN A 162 22.76 2.18 -7.26
CA GLN A 162 23.98 1.63 -6.69
C GLN A 162 23.85 0.17 -6.23
N ARG A 163 22.80 -0.53 -6.66
CA ARG A 163 22.50 -1.91 -6.24
C ARG A 163 23.70 -2.86 -6.29
N THR A 164 24.55 -2.75 -7.33
CA THR A 164 25.73 -3.62 -7.48
C THR A 164 26.75 -3.38 -6.35
N GLN A 165 27.03 -2.12 -6.03
CA GLN A 165 27.96 -1.75 -4.97
C GLN A 165 27.41 -2.16 -3.58
N ILE A 166 26.11 -2.01 -3.38
CA ILE A 166 25.45 -2.40 -2.12
C ILE A 166 25.53 -3.92 -1.93
N VAL A 167 25.25 -4.69 -2.96
CA VAL A 167 25.35 -6.18 -2.91
C VAL A 167 26.80 -6.62 -2.67
N GLU A 168 27.77 -6.01 -3.35
CA GLU A 168 29.19 -6.26 -3.15
C GLU A 168 29.65 -5.92 -1.73
N PHE A 169 29.18 -4.77 -1.18
CA PHE A 169 29.45 -4.40 0.19
C PHE A 169 28.94 -5.46 1.19
N PHE A 170 27.68 -5.89 1.06
CA PHE A 170 27.13 -6.93 1.94
C PHE A 170 27.85 -8.27 1.78
N LYS A 171 28.23 -8.63 0.55
CA LYS A 171 29.01 -9.85 0.29
C LYS A 171 30.37 -9.80 0.99
N ASN A 172 31.08 -8.66 0.86
CA ASN A 172 32.38 -8.48 1.51
C ASN A 172 32.25 -8.45 3.05
N LEU A 173 31.19 -7.82 3.57
CA LEU A 173 30.90 -7.81 5.00
C LEU A 173 30.65 -9.24 5.52
N THR A 174 29.83 -10.01 4.80
CA THR A 174 29.55 -11.41 5.15
C THR A 174 30.81 -12.28 5.11
N MET A 175 31.68 -12.06 4.11
CA MET A 175 32.97 -12.75 4.03
C MET A 175 33.90 -12.37 5.19
N ALA A 176 33.91 -11.12 5.61
CA ALA A 176 34.73 -10.64 6.73
C ALA A 176 34.26 -11.22 8.09
N ILE A 177 32.95 -11.39 8.28
CA ILE A 177 32.38 -11.89 9.54
C ILE A 177 32.44 -13.43 9.63
N PHE A 178 32.11 -14.13 8.54
CA PHE A 178 31.93 -15.59 8.54
C PHE A 178 33.10 -16.37 7.91
N GLY A 179 34.11 -15.67 7.35
CA GLY A 179 35.27 -16.25 6.68
C GLY A 179 34.97 -16.80 5.28
N GLU A 180 36.01 -16.88 4.44
CA GLU A 180 35.90 -17.26 3.01
C GLU A 180 35.33 -18.66 2.75
N LYS A 181 35.55 -19.62 3.70
CA LYS A 181 35.14 -21.01 3.52
C LYS A 181 33.64 -21.25 3.56
N THR A 182 32.88 -20.37 4.24
CA THR A 182 31.42 -20.47 4.39
C THR A 182 30.67 -19.83 3.21
N CYS A 183 31.25 -18.81 2.60
CA CYS A 183 30.62 -18.08 1.49
C CYS A 183 30.73 -18.76 0.11
N LYS A 184 31.57 -19.78 -0.06
CA LYS A 184 31.67 -20.56 -1.33
C LYS A 184 30.53 -21.55 -1.54
N LYS A 185 29.66 -21.76 -0.55
CA LYS A 185 28.51 -22.68 -0.61
C LYS A 185 27.14 -22.04 -0.84
N ILE A 186 27.09 -20.71 -0.98
CA ILE A 186 25.91 -19.93 -1.31
C ILE A 186 26.11 -19.26 -2.68
#